data_16a86cae917f27c446c22483887c5b5b
#
_entry.id   16a86cae917f27c446c22483887c5b5b
#
_cell.length_a   1.000
_cell.length_b   1.000
_cell.length_c   1.000
_cell.angle_alpha   90.00
_cell.angle_beta   90.00
_cell.angle_gamma   90.00
#
_symmetry.space_group_name_H-M   'P 1'
#
loop_
_entity.id
_entity.type
_entity.pdbx_description
1 polymer ?
#
loop_
_entity_poly.entity_id
_entity_poly.type
_entity_poly.pdbx_seq_one_letter_code
_entity_poly.pdbx_strand_id
1 'polypeptide(L)'
;DTGLRRSELVRVEVAHIEGPDSDGAGRLFIPFSKTDQEGEGDYAFLSPATMSALKDWLSEGRLKTGPVFCQIKTHFDGSIAMICKNALHPNSVGEIYKRLVRTAHERGLLGQMGEVELERVVKSISSHSIRVGVAQDNFAAEESLGAIMQAYRWKDPRTVLRYGEKLAVRGGASARMAKRCAQLASGLTLCRRVD
;
A
#
# COMPACT_ATOMS: atom_id res chain seq x y z
N ASP A 1 -0.29 1.81 -3.81
CA ASP A 1 0.74 1.83 -4.84
C ASP A 1 2.16 1.94 -4.26
N THR A 2 2.46 2.99 -3.50
CA THR A 2 3.86 3.41 -3.24
C THR A 2 4.58 2.68 -2.11
N GLY A 3 3.88 2.08 -1.16
CA GLY A 3 4.47 1.45 0.02
C GLY A 3 5.42 2.36 0.83
N LEU A 4 5.19 3.67 0.85
CA LEU A 4 6.04 4.66 1.53
C LEU A 4 6.22 4.39 3.02
N ARG A 5 7.40 4.72 3.55
CA ARG A 5 7.58 4.82 5.00
C ARG A 5 6.81 6.04 5.51
N ARG A 6 6.35 6.01 6.78
CA ARG A 6 5.60 7.14 7.37
C ARG A 6 6.33 8.48 7.27
N SER A 7 7.66 8.46 7.42
CA SER A 7 8.49 9.67 7.31
C SER A 7 8.63 10.17 5.88
N GLU A 8 8.59 9.28 4.90
CA GLU A 8 8.55 9.62 3.47
C GLU A 8 7.16 10.18 3.13
N LEU A 9 6.09 9.49 3.55
CA LEU A 9 4.71 9.88 3.28
C LEU A 9 4.40 11.32 3.66
N VAL A 10 4.75 11.73 4.88
CA VAL A 10 4.44 13.08 5.37
C VAL A 10 5.31 14.18 4.74
N ARG A 11 6.36 13.80 4.01
CA ARG A 11 7.24 14.71 3.26
C ARG A 11 6.87 14.83 1.79
N VAL A 12 5.83 14.13 1.34
CA VAL A 12 5.36 14.27 -0.04
C VAL A 12 4.82 15.69 -0.23
N GLU A 13 5.36 16.37 -1.22
CA GLU A 13 4.90 17.69 -1.65
C GLU A 13 4.21 17.61 -3.00
N VAL A 14 3.37 18.59 -3.30
CA VAL A 14 2.70 18.69 -4.60
C VAL A 14 3.71 18.73 -5.75
N ALA A 15 4.84 19.38 -5.55
CA ALA A 15 5.92 19.47 -6.54
C ALA A 15 6.62 18.12 -6.84
N HIS A 16 6.43 17.12 -5.99
CA HIS A 16 7.00 15.77 -6.20
C HIS A 16 6.13 14.88 -7.09
N ILE A 17 4.93 15.34 -7.49
CA ILE A 17 3.97 14.56 -8.27
C ILE A 17 4.13 14.91 -9.74
N GLU A 18 4.37 13.90 -10.54
CA GLU A 18 4.49 14.00 -12.00
C GLU A 18 3.35 13.24 -12.68
N GLY A 19 2.81 13.80 -13.75
CA GLY A 19 1.68 13.25 -14.50
C GLY A 19 0.38 14.02 -14.27
N PRO A 20 -0.78 13.49 -14.70
CA PRO A 20 -0.95 12.15 -15.27
C PRO A 20 -0.38 12.01 -16.69
N ASP A 21 0.10 10.80 -16.98
CA ASP A 21 0.45 10.36 -18.33
C ASP A 21 -0.81 10.08 -19.17
N SER A 22 -0.63 9.66 -20.44
CA SER A 22 -1.74 9.39 -21.37
C SER A 22 -2.71 8.29 -20.92
N ASP A 23 -2.26 7.38 -20.06
CA ASP A 23 -3.04 6.30 -19.45
C ASP A 23 -3.65 6.68 -18.09
N GLY A 24 -3.44 7.92 -17.65
CA GLY A 24 -3.90 8.44 -16.36
C GLY A 24 -2.99 8.09 -15.16
N ALA A 25 -1.93 7.34 -15.37
CA ALA A 25 -0.94 7.04 -14.34
C ALA A 25 0.00 8.24 -14.08
N GLY A 26 0.76 8.18 -13.00
CA GLY A 26 1.75 9.19 -12.67
C GLY A 26 2.93 8.61 -11.89
N ARG A 27 3.83 9.49 -11.49
CA ARG A 27 5.01 9.15 -10.68
C ARG A 27 5.14 10.09 -9.51
N LEU A 28 5.65 9.56 -8.41
CA LEU A 28 6.00 10.32 -7.23
C LEU A 28 7.52 10.33 -7.07
N PHE A 29 8.14 11.48 -7.14
CA PHE A 29 9.53 11.66 -6.78
C PHE A 29 9.69 11.65 -5.25
N ILE A 30 10.66 10.91 -4.75
CA ILE A 30 10.98 10.77 -3.33
C ILE A 30 12.41 11.26 -3.11
N PRO A 31 12.59 12.53 -2.76
CA PRO A 31 13.92 13.17 -2.71
C PRO A 31 14.82 12.60 -1.62
N PHE A 32 14.25 11.99 -0.58
CA PHE A 32 15.01 11.47 0.56
C PHE A 32 14.44 10.15 1.05
N SER A 33 15.29 9.14 1.13
CA SER A 33 14.99 7.87 1.77
C SER A 33 16.05 7.54 2.81
N LYS A 34 15.68 6.84 3.89
CA LYS A 34 16.63 6.35 4.90
C LYS A 34 17.75 5.49 4.29
N THR A 35 17.49 4.89 3.14
CA THR A 35 18.41 3.98 2.44
C THR A 35 19.12 4.61 1.24
N ASP A 36 18.81 5.86 0.94
CA ASP A 36 19.44 6.64 -0.11
C ASP A 36 20.57 7.46 0.53
N GLN A 37 21.78 6.93 0.45
CA GLN A 37 22.98 7.56 1.02
C GLN A 37 23.63 8.55 0.05
N GLU A 38 23.33 8.45 -1.24
CA GLU A 38 23.89 9.29 -2.31
C GLU A 38 23.02 10.51 -2.59
N GLY A 39 21.74 10.51 -2.11
CA GLY A 39 20.84 11.66 -2.28
C GLY A 39 20.29 11.81 -3.70
N GLU A 40 20.30 10.74 -4.49
CA GLU A 40 19.77 10.76 -5.86
C GLU A 40 18.25 10.81 -5.93
N GLY A 41 17.60 10.44 -4.82
CA GLY A 41 16.15 10.26 -4.77
C GLY A 41 15.70 8.98 -5.46
N ASP A 42 14.39 8.78 -5.51
CA ASP A 42 13.80 7.58 -6.12
C ASP A 42 12.39 7.89 -6.64
N TYR A 43 11.85 7.04 -7.46
CA TYR A 43 10.49 7.17 -7.98
C TYR A 43 9.59 6.05 -7.51
N ALA A 44 8.31 6.40 -7.29
CA ALA A 44 7.25 5.42 -7.05
C ALA A 44 6.13 5.60 -8.06
N PHE A 45 5.52 4.49 -8.47
CA PHE A 45 4.38 4.48 -9.39
C PHE A 45 3.11 4.97 -8.68
N LEU A 46 2.31 5.78 -9.39
CA LEU A 46 0.98 6.20 -8.99
C LEU A 46 -0.03 5.68 -10.03
N SER A 47 -0.94 4.82 -9.60
CA SER A 47 -1.99 4.30 -10.48
C SER A 47 -2.97 5.40 -10.89
N PRO A 48 -3.73 5.22 -11.99
CA PRO A 48 -4.78 6.16 -12.40
C PRO A 48 -5.79 6.45 -11.29
N ALA A 49 -6.13 5.43 -10.49
CA ALA A 49 -7.03 5.58 -9.35
C ALA A 49 -6.42 6.48 -8.26
N THR A 50 -5.14 6.30 -7.96
CA THR A 50 -4.41 7.16 -7.01
C THR A 50 -4.28 8.58 -7.53
N MET A 51 -4.01 8.76 -8.82
CA MET A 51 -3.93 10.09 -9.44
C MET A 51 -5.28 10.82 -9.41
N SER A 52 -6.39 10.10 -9.64
CA SER A 52 -7.74 10.68 -9.52
C SER A 52 -8.04 11.11 -8.08
N ALA A 53 -7.83 10.23 -7.10
CA ALA A 53 -8.04 10.55 -5.69
C ALA A 53 -7.17 11.72 -5.21
N LEU A 54 -5.94 11.79 -5.71
CA LEU A 54 -5.00 12.87 -5.42
C LEU A 54 -5.49 14.21 -6.00
N LYS A 55 -5.97 14.21 -7.24
CA LYS A 55 -6.58 15.38 -7.88
C LYS A 55 -7.76 15.91 -7.06
N ASP A 56 -8.66 15.02 -6.64
CA ASP A 56 -9.83 15.38 -5.85
C ASP A 56 -9.40 15.99 -4.51
N TRP A 57 -8.45 15.36 -3.82
CA TRP A 57 -7.89 15.86 -2.56
C TRP A 57 -7.24 17.24 -2.71
N LEU A 58 -6.39 17.43 -3.72
CA LEU A 58 -5.71 18.69 -3.97
C LEU A 58 -6.71 19.81 -4.31
N SER A 59 -7.77 19.48 -5.06
CA SER A 59 -8.84 20.40 -5.42
C SER A 59 -9.65 20.83 -4.19
N GLU A 60 -10.16 19.87 -3.41
CA GLU A 60 -10.93 20.13 -2.20
C GLU A 60 -10.10 20.89 -1.15
N GLY A 61 -8.85 20.51 -0.98
CA GLY A 61 -7.90 21.16 -0.08
C GLY A 61 -7.37 22.50 -0.58
N ARG A 62 -7.64 22.87 -1.84
CA ARG A 62 -7.04 24.03 -2.53
C ARG A 62 -5.52 24.04 -2.39
N LEU A 63 -4.90 22.87 -2.47
CA LEU A 63 -3.47 22.67 -2.30
C LEU A 63 -2.77 22.81 -3.65
N LYS A 64 -2.12 23.93 -3.88
CA LYS A 64 -1.35 24.17 -5.11
C LYS A 64 0.15 23.94 -4.94
N THR A 65 0.65 24.04 -3.71
CA THR A 65 2.07 23.90 -3.35
C THR A 65 2.22 23.39 -1.92
N GLY A 66 3.41 22.90 -1.55
CA GLY A 66 3.71 22.41 -0.21
C GLY A 66 3.22 20.98 0.03
N PRO A 67 3.05 20.58 1.30
CA PRO A 67 2.79 19.20 1.66
C PRO A 67 1.43 18.72 1.16
N VAL A 68 1.41 17.49 0.59
CA VAL A 68 0.17 16.82 0.17
C VAL A 68 -0.65 16.37 1.37
N PHE A 69 0.01 15.77 2.36
CA PHE A 69 -0.64 15.32 3.58
C PHE A 69 -0.56 16.38 4.65
N CYS A 70 -1.64 17.13 4.79
CA CYS A 70 -1.76 18.24 5.70
C CYS A 70 -2.47 17.87 7.00
N GLN A 71 -2.21 18.61 8.05
CA GLN A 71 -3.00 18.56 9.27
C GLN A 71 -4.39 19.14 9.00
N ILE A 72 -5.44 18.41 9.41
CA ILE A 72 -6.82 18.84 9.35
C ILE A 72 -7.28 19.18 10.76
N LYS A 73 -7.85 20.37 10.94
CA LYS A 73 -8.60 20.74 12.16
C LYS A 73 -10.08 20.48 11.89
N THR A 74 -10.74 19.85 12.84
CA THR A 74 -12.18 19.58 12.78
C THR A 74 -12.92 20.34 13.86
N HIS A 75 -14.17 20.67 13.61
CA HIS A 75 -15.13 21.12 14.61
C HIS A 75 -15.50 19.95 15.55
N PHE A 76 -16.23 20.26 16.62
CA PHE A 76 -16.69 19.26 17.59
C PHE A 76 -17.63 18.21 16.96
N ASP A 77 -18.40 18.59 15.95
CA ASP A 77 -19.30 17.71 15.16
C ASP A 77 -18.56 16.84 14.12
N GLY A 78 -17.22 16.94 14.05
CA GLY A 78 -16.38 16.19 13.11
C GLY A 78 -16.27 16.80 11.72
N SER A 79 -16.98 17.89 11.43
CA SER A 79 -16.83 18.61 10.15
C SER A 79 -15.46 19.27 10.04
N ILE A 80 -14.97 19.45 8.81
CA ILE A 80 -13.66 20.06 8.56
C ILE A 80 -13.75 21.57 8.83
N ALA A 81 -13.01 22.03 9.85
CA ALA A 81 -12.88 23.46 10.16
C ALA A 81 -11.82 24.13 9.27
N MET A 82 -10.67 23.47 9.09
CA MET A 82 -9.57 24.02 8.33
C MET A 82 -8.58 22.94 7.90
N ILE A 83 -8.06 23.03 6.68
CA ILE A 83 -6.89 22.30 6.21
C ILE A 83 -5.67 23.21 6.44
N CYS A 84 -4.75 22.77 7.29
CA CYS A 84 -3.55 23.52 7.61
C CYS A 84 -2.53 23.40 6.48
N LYS A 85 -1.66 24.40 6.33
CA LYS A 85 -0.55 24.33 5.36
C LYS A 85 0.66 23.54 5.88
N ASN A 86 0.62 23.08 7.13
CA ASN A 86 1.69 22.31 7.75
C ASN A 86 1.53 20.82 7.41
N ALA A 87 2.65 20.16 7.17
CA ALA A 87 2.67 18.72 6.97
C ALA A 87 2.09 17.96 8.17
N LEU A 88 1.46 16.82 7.87
CA LEU A 88 0.99 15.89 8.88
C LEU A 88 2.16 15.39 9.74
N HIS A 89 1.96 15.29 11.04
CA HIS A 89 2.98 14.71 11.91
C HIS A 89 3.11 13.19 11.66
N PRO A 90 4.33 12.63 11.56
CA PRO A 90 4.51 11.20 11.23
C PRO A 90 3.78 10.23 12.16
N ASN A 91 3.64 10.56 13.45
CA ASN A 91 2.94 9.71 14.40
C ASN A 91 1.41 9.65 14.15
N SER A 92 0.84 10.66 13.49
CA SER A 92 -0.58 10.68 13.15
C SER A 92 -0.95 9.63 12.09
N VAL A 93 0.00 9.18 11.27
CA VAL A 93 -0.25 8.19 10.21
C VAL A 93 -0.83 6.88 10.77
N GLY A 94 -0.26 6.38 11.86
CA GLY A 94 -0.76 5.16 12.49
C GLY A 94 -2.19 5.31 13.03
N GLU A 95 -2.50 6.45 13.64
CA GLU A 95 -3.84 6.73 14.16
C GLU A 95 -4.88 6.90 13.05
N ILE A 96 -4.49 7.48 11.90
CA ILE A 96 -5.33 7.55 10.71
C ILE A 96 -5.66 6.15 10.21
N TYR A 97 -4.69 5.24 10.12
CA TYR A 97 -4.92 3.86 9.69
C TYR A 97 -5.87 3.11 10.64
N LYS A 98 -5.70 3.25 11.94
CA LYS A 98 -6.61 2.68 12.94
C LYS A 98 -8.04 3.19 12.76
N ARG A 99 -8.21 4.49 12.54
CA ARG A 99 -9.52 5.09 12.28
C ARG A 99 -10.14 4.57 10.99
N LEU A 100 -9.36 4.46 9.91
CA LEU A 100 -9.83 3.90 8.64
C LEU A 100 -10.35 2.47 8.80
N VAL A 101 -9.68 1.63 9.60
CA VAL A 101 -10.16 0.27 9.88
C VAL A 101 -11.47 0.27 10.65
N ARG A 102 -11.63 1.12 11.65
CA ARG A 102 -12.94 1.26 12.36
C ARG A 102 -14.04 1.71 11.41
N THR A 103 -13.79 2.73 10.60
CA THR A 103 -14.75 3.20 9.60
C THR A 103 -15.08 2.13 8.57
N ALA A 104 -14.12 1.33 8.13
CA ALA A 104 -14.37 0.20 7.23
C ALA A 104 -15.24 -0.87 7.89
N HIS A 105 -15.05 -1.15 9.17
CA HIS A 105 -15.89 -2.08 9.93
C HIS A 105 -17.32 -1.53 10.07
N GLU A 106 -17.50 -0.28 10.47
CA GLU A 106 -18.80 0.40 10.58
C GLU A 106 -19.59 0.37 9.25
N ARG A 107 -18.87 0.40 8.11
CA ARG A 107 -19.45 0.31 6.77
C ARG A 107 -19.64 -1.12 6.26
N GLY A 108 -19.37 -2.15 7.08
CA GLY A 108 -19.49 -3.55 6.71
C GLY A 108 -18.47 -4.06 5.69
N LEU A 109 -17.37 -3.32 5.45
CA LEU A 109 -16.35 -3.67 4.44
C LEU A 109 -15.38 -4.76 4.92
N LEU A 110 -15.36 -5.08 6.21
CA LEU A 110 -14.43 -6.07 6.80
C LEU A 110 -15.11 -7.43 7.09
N GLY A 111 -16.29 -7.69 6.50
CA GLY A 111 -17.06 -8.89 6.78
C GLY A 111 -17.63 -8.91 8.21
N GLN A 112 -17.97 -10.12 8.69
CA GLN A 112 -18.49 -10.30 10.05
C GLN A 112 -17.33 -10.38 11.04
N MET A 113 -16.99 -9.25 11.64
CA MET A 113 -15.95 -9.13 12.67
C MET A 113 -16.60 -8.60 13.95
N GLY A 114 -16.44 -9.32 15.07
CA GLY A 114 -16.93 -8.86 16.38
C GLY A 114 -16.06 -7.75 16.99
N GLU A 115 -16.62 -6.99 17.93
CA GLU A 115 -15.94 -5.87 18.60
C GLU A 115 -14.58 -6.25 19.23
N VAL A 116 -14.50 -7.41 19.87
CA VAL A 116 -13.25 -7.89 20.50
C VAL A 116 -12.17 -8.16 19.45
N GLU A 117 -12.54 -8.71 18.32
CA GLU A 117 -11.65 -8.97 17.21
C GLU A 117 -11.21 -7.67 16.53
N LEU A 118 -12.14 -6.75 16.30
CA LEU A 118 -11.87 -5.42 15.78
C LEU A 118 -10.82 -4.69 16.62
N GLU A 119 -10.99 -4.64 17.95
CA GLU A 119 -10.03 -3.98 18.83
C GLU A 119 -8.66 -4.68 18.82
N ARG A 120 -8.60 -6.00 18.66
CA ARG A 120 -7.33 -6.73 18.48
C ARG A 120 -6.65 -6.33 17.17
N VAL A 121 -7.41 -6.27 16.08
CA VAL A 121 -6.90 -5.83 14.75
C VAL A 121 -6.40 -4.40 14.84
N VAL A 122 -7.19 -3.48 15.37
CA VAL A 122 -6.84 -2.05 15.51
C VAL A 122 -5.56 -1.88 16.35
N LYS A 123 -5.41 -2.62 17.46
CA LYS A 123 -4.18 -2.58 18.28
C LYS A 123 -2.94 -3.07 17.52
N SER A 124 -3.09 -4.00 16.58
CA SER A 124 -1.98 -4.50 15.77
C SER A 124 -1.55 -3.55 14.67
N ILE A 125 -2.39 -2.57 14.31
CA ILE A 125 -2.10 -1.63 13.21
C ILE A 125 -1.10 -0.58 13.65
N SER A 126 -0.12 -0.40 12.81
CA SER A 126 0.92 0.62 12.93
C SER A 126 1.08 1.38 11.61
N SER A 127 1.85 2.44 11.62
CA SER A 127 2.23 3.16 10.39
C SER A 127 3.02 2.30 9.38
N HIS A 128 3.48 1.12 9.79
CA HIS A 128 4.21 0.18 8.93
C HIS A 128 3.29 -0.88 8.29
N SER A 129 2.06 -1.02 8.77
CA SER A 129 1.13 -2.08 8.34
C SER A 129 0.84 -2.06 6.84
N ILE A 130 0.64 -0.88 6.23
CA ILE A 130 0.42 -0.76 4.79
C ILE A 130 1.62 -1.31 4.01
N ARG A 131 2.84 -1.03 4.46
CA ARG A 131 4.05 -1.51 3.80
C ARG A 131 4.20 -3.03 3.88
N VAL A 132 3.80 -3.62 5.00
CA VAL A 132 3.73 -5.08 5.16
C VAL A 132 2.66 -5.66 4.26
N GLY A 133 1.45 -5.08 4.25
CA GLY A 133 0.32 -5.51 3.42
C GLY A 133 0.68 -5.52 1.93
N VAL A 134 1.27 -4.43 1.45
CA VAL A 134 1.74 -4.35 0.05
C VAL A 134 2.68 -5.50 -0.33
N ALA A 135 3.64 -5.86 0.54
CA ALA A 135 4.50 -7.01 0.27
C ALA A 135 3.71 -8.32 0.23
N GLN A 136 2.76 -8.50 1.16
CA GLN A 136 1.92 -9.69 1.23
C GLN A 136 1.02 -9.83 0.01
N ASP A 137 0.39 -8.74 -0.44
CA ASP A 137 -0.47 -8.73 -1.62
C ASP A 137 0.30 -9.10 -2.89
N ASN A 138 1.53 -8.56 -3.04
CA ASN A 138 2.39 -8.90 -4.19
C ASN A 138 2.85 -10.36 -4.14
N PHE A 139 3.21 -10.90 -2.98
CA PHE A 139 3.49 -12.34 -2.87
C PHE A 139 2.26 -13.20 -3.18
N ALA A 140 1.07 -12.77 -2.79
CA ALA A 140 -0.18 -13.46 -3.11
C ALA A 140 -0.49 -13.40 -4.62
N ALA A 141 -0.09 -12.33 -5.30
CA ALA A 141 -0.16 -12.18 -6.75
C ALA A 141 0.98 -12.90 -7.51
N GLU A 142 1.82 -13.66 -6.79
CA GLU A 142 2.95 -14.42 -7.34
C GLU A 142 4.06 -13.56 -7.98
N GLU A 143 4.14 -12.28 -7.59
CA GLU A 143 5.21 -11.40 -8.04
C GLU A 143 6.58 -11.86 -7.55
N SER A 144 7.61 -11.66 -8.38
CA SER A 144 8.98 -12.02 -8.00
C SER A 144 9.52 -11.13 -6.89
N LEU A 145 10.37 -11.70 -6.03
CA LEU A 145 11.04 -10.94 -4.97
C LEU A 145 11.78 -9.71 -5.52
N GLY A 146 12.44 -9.85 -6.67
CA GLY A 146 13.15 -8.75 -7.32
C GLY A 146 12.22 -7.63 -7.75
N ALA A 147 11.07 -7.94 -8.37
CA ALA A 147 10.07 -6.97 -8.76
C ALA A 147 9.48 -6.23 -7.54
N ILE A 148 9.17 -6.97 -6.45
CA ILE A 148 8.69 -6.38 -5.20
C ILE A 148 9.74 -5.42 -4.60
N MET A 149 11.00 -5.86 -4.55
CA MET A 149 12.09 -5.03 -4.01
C MET A 149 12.27 -3.76 -4.81
N GLN A 150 12.24 -3.83 -6.13
CA GLN A 150 12.36 -2.69 -7.03
C GLN A 150 11.19 -1.72 -6.86
N ALA A 151 9.95 -2.22 -6.97
CA ALA A 151 8.75 -1.37 -6.92
C ALA A 151 8.61 -0.59 -5.60
N TYR A 152 8.98 -1.21 -4.48
CA TYR A 152 8.81 -0.63 -3.15
C TYR A 152 10.11 -0.22 -2.46
N ARG A 153 11.21 -0.18 -3.19
CA ARG A 153 12.52 0.33 -2.75
C ARG A 153 13.05 -0.39 -1.50
N TRP A 154 12.94 -1.71 -1.47
CA TRP A 154 13.59 -2.52 -0.45
C TRP A 154 14.98 -2.94 -0.91
N LYS A 155 15.99 -2.62 -0.09
CA LYS A 155 17.38 -3.02 -0.35
C LYS A 155 17.75 -4.37 0.27
N ASP A 156 17.06 -4.79 1.34
CA ASP A 156 17.31 -6.06 2.02
C ASP A 156 16.22 -7.09 1.73
N PRO A 157 16.56 -8.18 0.99
CA PRO A 157 15.62 -9.24 0.67
C PRO A 157 15.08 -9.98 1.90
N ARG A 158 15.85 -10.09 2.99
CA ARG A 158 15.45 -10.77 4.21
C ARG A 158 14.23 -10.12 4.85
N THR A 159 14.17 -8.79 4.80
CA THR A 159 13.01 -8.04 5.31
C THR A 159 11.75 -8.35 4.53
N VAL A 160 11.83 -8.40 3.21
CA VAL A 160 10.69 -8.68 2.32
C VAL A 160 10.22 -10.12 2.49
N LEU A 161 11.14 -11.08 2.50
CA LEU A 161 10.83 -12.50 2.70
C LEU A 161 10.11 -12.76 4.02
N ARG A 162 10.49 -12.09 5.11
CA ARG A 162 9.82 -12.20 6.42
C ARG A 162 8.35 -11.83 6.34
N TYR A 163 7.97 -10.86 5.51
CA TYR A 163 6.56 -10.48 5.33
C TYR A 163 5.77 -11.54 4.56
N GLY A 164 6.42 -12.28 3.67
CA GLY A 164 5.82 -13.38 2.91
C GLY A 164 5.81 -14.74 3.60
N GLU A 165 6.52 -14.93 4.73
CA GLU A 165 6.70 -16.25 5.38
C GLU A 165 5.39 -17.01 5.63
N LYS A 166 4.36 -16.35 6.14
CA LYS A 166 3.06 -16.98 6.44
C LYS A 166 2.28 -17.33 5.17
N LEU A 167 2.50 -16.63 4.08
CA LEU A 167 1.87 -16.91 2.78
C LEU A 167 2.58 -18.06 2.06
N ALA A 168 3.87 -18.25 2.28
CA ALA A 168 4.68 -19.28 1.63
C ALA A 168 4.21 -20.72 1.96
N VAL A 169 3.54 -20.95 3.09
CA VAL A 169 3.05 -22.29 3.48
C VAL A 169 1.91 -22.75 2.53
N ARG A 170 0.96 -21.88 2.19
CA ARG A 170 -0.21 -22.23 1.34
C ARG A 170 -0.09 -21.79 -0.11
N GLY A 171 0.70 -20.75 -0.39
CA GLY A 171 0.91 -20.17 -1.72
C GLY A 171 2.35 -20.27 -2.22
N GLY A 172 3.23 -20.99 -1.52
CA GLY A 172 4.65 -21.11 -1.87
C GLY A 172 4.93 -22.01 -3.09
N ALA A 173 6.20 -22.07 -3.50
CA ALA A 173 6.64 -22.79 -4.68
C ALA A 173 6.21 -24.27 -4.71
N SER A 174 6.26 -24.97 -3.57
CA SER A 174 5.84 -26.36 -3.46
C SER A 174 4.34 -26.56 -3.72
N ALA A 175 3.50 -25.65 -3.18
CA ALA A 175 2.06 -25.69 -3.40
C ALA A 175 1.70 -25.41 -4.88
N ARG A 176 2.40 -24.44 -5.49
CA ARG A 176 2.24 -24.15 -6.93
C ARG A 176 2.67 -25.31 -7.81
N MET A 177 3.81 -25.96 -7.48
CA MET A 177 4.28 -27.12 -8.21
C MET A 177 3.29 -28.28 -8.12
N ALA A 178 2.74 -28.55 -6.93
CA ALA A 178 1.71 -29.56 -6.75
C ALA A 178 0.45 -29.29 -7.60
N LYS A 179 -0.01 -28.05 -7.68
CA LYS A 179 -1.12 -27.65 -8.56
C LYS A 179 -0.80 -27.88 -10.04
N ARG A 180 0.40 -27.50 -10.50
CA ARG A 180 0.83 -27.72 -11.87
C ARG A 180 0.91 -29.22 -12.22
N CYS A 181 1.48 -30.03 -11.34
CA CYS A 181 1.51 -31.48 -11.52
C CYS A 181 0.12 -32.09 -11.60
N ALA A 182 -0.83 -31.63 -10.74
CA ALA A 182 -2.22 -32.10 -10.81
C ALA A 182 -2.92 -31.70 -12.11
N GLN A 183 -2.69 -30.50 -12.61
CA GLN A 183 -3.23 -30.04 -13.91
C GLN A 183 -2.67 -30.86 -15.09
N LEU A 184 -1.38 -31.14 -15.09
CA LEU A 184 -0.75 -31.98 -16.13
C LEU A 184 -1.29 -33.42 -16.10
N ALA A 185 -1.48 -33.97 -14.87
CA ALA A 185 -2.05 -35.33 -14.71
C ALA A 185 -3.50 -35.41 -15.22
N SER A 186 -4.32 -34.40 -14.97
CA SER A 186 -5.70 -34.33 -15.45
C SER A 186 -5.77 -34.16 -16.97
N GLY A 187 -4.86 -33.38 -17.56
CA GLY A 187 -4.76 -33.23 -19.02
C GLY A 187 -4.34 -34.52 -19.73
N LEU A 188 -3.43 -35.31 -19.15
CA LEU A 188 -3.02 -36.63 -19.68
C LEU A 188 -4.15 -37.67 -19.59
N THR A 189 -5.03 -37.55 -18.59
CA THR A 189 -6.19 -38.46 -18.46
C THR A 189 -7.26 -38.20 -19.53
N LEU A 190 -7.41 -36.95 -19.97
CA LEU A 190 -8.31 -36.58 -21.07
C LEU A 190 -7.83 -37.05 -22.42
N CYS A 191 -6.53 -37.07 -22.69
CA CYS A 191 -5.97 -37.60 -23.95
C CYS A 191 -6.08 -39.13 -24.10
N ARG A 192 -6.20 -39.89 -23.01
CA ARG A 192 -6.36 -41.36 -23.06
C ARG A 192 -7.81 -41.84 -23.25
N ARG A 193 -8.78 -40.95 -23.37
CA ARG A 193 -10.21 -41.30 -23.58
C ARG A 193 -10.72 -41.04 -25.00
N VAL A 194 -9.86 -40.82 -25.95
CA VAL A 194 -10.22 -40.51 -27.33
C VAL A 194 -9.71 -41.63 -28.31
N ASP A 195 -9.49 -42.85 -27.79
CA ASP A 195 -9.23 -44.05 -28.61
C ASP A 195 -10.36 -45.08 -28.42
#